data_90bb4991c993867143ac93b9ec5579f8
#
_entry.id   90bb4991c993867143ac93b9ec5579f8
#
_cell.length_a   1.000
_cell.length_b   1.000
_cell.length_c   1.000
_cell.angle_alpha   90.00
_cell.angle_beta   90.00
_cell.angle_gamma   90.00
#
_symmetry.space_group_name_H-M   'P 1'
#
loop_
_entity.id
_entity.type
_entity.pdbx_description
1 polymer ?
#
loop_
_entity_poly.entity_id
_entity_poly.type
_entity_poly.pdbx_seq_one_letter_code
_entity_poly.pdbx_strand_id
1 'polypeptide(L)'
;DAFTIKGHMQESAGNEYMNESIDGIAITVAATQDTVENDSFGNTYDKDAEYPIVAMDTLQELINNATEPVSAKLEGNIAGSLTVPQGKDVTLDLNGFTLTGGDSHAILNHGTLCIKDSSGNGKIVASKANTSALRNAAVCVIDGGTFTRAAGVDNKWHTVENFGTMTFNGGKVIAEDGQSF
;
A
#
# COMPACT_ATOMS: atom_id res chain seq x y z
N ASP A 1 -13.44 -5.29 -26.84
CA ASP A 1 -14.36 -6.05 -25.99
C ASP A 1 -15.13 -5.08 -25.09
N ALA A 2 -16.39 -5.37 -24.85
CA ALA A 2 -17.25 -4.52 -24.03
C ALA A 2 -17.33 -5.08 -22.60
N PHE A 3 -17.06 -4.23 -21.61
CA PHE A 3 -17.24 -4.57 -20.20
C PHE A 3 -18.57 -3.99 -19.70
N THR A 4 -19.42 -4.83 -19.11
CA THR A 4 -20.73 -4.42 -18.63
C THR A 4 -20.83 -4.67 -17.13
N ILE A 5 -21.05 -3.60 -16.36
CA ILE A 5 -21.34 -3.68 -14.93
C ILE A 5 -22.86 -3.59 -14.75
N LYS A 6 -23.44 -4.55 -14.05
CA LYS A 6 -24.86 -4.55 -13.69
C LYS A 6 -24.98 -4.47 -12.17
N GLY A 7 -25.74 -3.47 -11.70
CA GLY A 7 -26.15 -3.35 -10.32
C GLY A 7 -27.69 -3.43 -10.23
N HIS A 8 -28.19 -3.93 -9.11
CA HIS A 8 -29.60 -3.89 -8.77
C HIS A 8 -29.78 -3.62 -7.28
N MET A 9 -30.87 -2.98 -6.94
CA MET A 9 -31.25 -2.80 -5.54
C MET A 9 -31.77 -4.12 -4.98
N GLN A 10 -31.53 -4.39 -3.70
CA GLN A 10 -32.09 -5.58 -3.05
C GLN A 10 -33.61 -5.56 -3.12
N GLU A 11 -34.25 -6.72 -3.35
CA GLU A 11 -35.70 -6.84 -3.41
C GLU A 11 -36.40 -6.43 -2.10
N SER A 12 -35.70 -6.44 -0.98
CA SER A 12 -36.16 -5.99 0.33
C SER A 12 -36.07 -4.47 0.54
N ALA A 13 -35.49 -3.72 -0.40
CA ALA A 13 -35.42 -2.27 -0.30
C ALA A 13 -36.81 -1.67 -0.47
N GLY A 14 -37.23 -0.88 0.49
CA GLY A 14 -38.53 -0.21 0.46
C GLY A 14 -38.56 1.05 -0.41
N ASN A 15 -39.68 1.75 -0.37
CA ASN A 15 -39.90 2.97 -1.17
C ASN A 15 -39.08 4.17 -0.69
N GLU A 16 -38.39 4.07 0.44
CA GLU A 16 -37.53 5.12 1.01
C GLU A 16 -36.36 5.50 0.10
N TYR A 17 -36.01 4.63 -0.84
CA TYR A 17 -34.92 4.87 -1.81
C TYR A 17 -35.42 5.35 -3.19
N MET A 18 -36.71 5.59 -3.31
CA MET A 18 -37.25 6.13 -4.55
C MET A 18 -36.87 7.60 -4.74
N ASN A 19 -36.28 7.90 -5.90
CA ASN A 19 -35.76 9.22 -6.29
C ASN A 19 -34.47 9.64 -5.53
N GLU A 20 -33.80 8.73 -4.82
CA GLU A 20 -32.49 8.99 -4.29
C GLU A 20 -31.41 8.82 -5.38
N SER A 21 -30.42 9.70 -5.40
CA SER A 21 -29.23 9.54 -6.23
C SER A 21 -28.15 8.83 -5.43
N ILE A 22 -27.50 7.86 -6.04
CA ILE A 22 -26.29 7.24 -5.45
C ILE A 22 -25.09 8.00 -5.99
N ASP A 23 -24.56 8.92 -5.18
CA ASP A 23 -23.36 9.68 -5.49
C ASP A 23 -22.13 8.97 -4.88
N GLY A 24 -21.00 9.08 -5.56
CA GLY A 24 -19.71 8.61 -5.00
C GLY A 24 -19.41 7.13 -5.26
N ILE A 25 -20.09 6.44 -6.16
CA ILE A 25 -19.64 5.13 -6.62
C ILE A 25 -18.42 5.33 -7.53
N ALA A 26 -17.26 4.95 -7.04
CA ALA A 26 -16.07 4.82 -7.86
C ALA A 26 -15.88 3.35 -8.24
N ILE A 27 -15.80 3.08 -9.54
CA ILE A 27 -15.46 1.77 -10.05
C ILE A 27 -14.04 1.85 -10.57
N THR A 28 -13.11 1.19 -9.89
CA THR A 28 -11.73 1.06 -10.36
C THR A 28 -11.59 -0.27 -11.09
N VAL A 29 -11.27 -0.24 -12.37
CA VAL A 29 -10.93 -1.42 -13.14
C VAL A 29 -9.40 -1.45 -13.27
N ALA A 30 -8.75 -2.38 -12.59
CA ALA A 30 -7.36 -2.71 -12.84
C ALA A 30 -7.31 -3.85 -13.86
N ALA A 31 -6.69 -3.61 -15.00
CA ALA A 31 -6.45 -4.64 -16.01
C ALA A 31 -4.95 -4.78 -16.22
N THR A 32 -4.44 -5.98 -16.11
CA THR A 32 -3.10 -6.32 -16.59
C THR A 32 -3.19 -6.78 -18.03
N GLN A 33 -2.21 -6.40 -18.85
CA GLN A 33 -2.14 -6.90 -20.22
C GLN A 33 -1.72 -8.37 -20.16
N ASP A 34 -2.57 -9.23 -20.71
CA ASP A 34 -2.22 -10.63 -20.95
C ASP A 34 -1.37 -10.67 -22.23
N THR A 35 -0.09 -10.36 -22.10
CA THR A 35 0.89 -10.53 -23.17
C THR A 35 1.66 -11.82 -22.95
N VAL A 36 1.86 -12.56 -24.05
CA VAL A 36 2.81 -13.67 -24.06
C VAL A 36 4.22 -13.06 -23.93
N GLU A 37 4.75 -13.07 -22.73
CA GLU A 37 6.11 -12.62 -22.46
C GLU A 37 7.07 -13.80 -22.37
N ASN A 38 8.28 -13.64 -22.93
CA ASN A 38 9.28 -14.69 -22.95
C ASN A 38 9.97 -14.94 -21.59
N ASP A 39 9.62 -14.14 -20.58
CA ASP A 39 10.18 -14.23 -19.23
C ASP A 39 9.24 -14.89 -18.22
N SER A 40 7.99 -15.20 -18.61
CA SER A 40 7.04 -15.93 -17.78
C SER A 40 7.08 -17.44 -18.02
N PHE A 41 7.26 -18.22 -16.97
CA PHE A 41 7.11 -19.66 -17.00
C PHE A 41 5.62 -20.03 -17.13
N GLY A 42 5.22 -20.49 -18.32
CA GLY A 42 3.87 -21.00 -18.56
C GLY A 42 2.81 -19.96 -18.89
N ASN A 43 3.16 -18.74 -19.24
CA ASN A 43 2.25 -17.65 -19.65
C ASN A 43 1.16 -17.29 -18.62
N THR A 44 1.39 -17.55 -17.33
CA THR A 44 0.42 -17.29 -16.27
C THR A 44 0.89 -16.26 -15.25
N TYR A 45 2.14 -15.83 -15.33
CA TYR A 45 2.75 -14.89 -14.41
C TYR A 45 3.77 -14.01 -15.11
N ASP A 46 3.61 -12.71 -14.97
CA ASP A 46 4.59 -11.71 -15.35
C ASP A 46 5.34 -11.26 -14.09
N LYS A 47 6.59 -11.72 -13.95
CA LYS A 47 7.41 -11.39 -12.77
C LYS A 47 7.81 -9.92 -12.71
N ASP A 48 7.76 -9.22 -13.85
CA ASP A 48 8.11 -7.82 -13.97
C ASP A 48 6.86 -6.90 -13.99
N ALA A 49 5.65 -7.48 -13.85
CA ALA A 49 4.41 -6.71 -13.77
C ALA A 49 4.42 -5.76 -12.57
N GLU A 50 4.18 -4.48 -12.84
CA GLU A 50 4.04 -3.46 -11.82
C GLU A 50 2.56 -3.09 -11.67
N TYR A 51 1.98 -3.38 -10.52
CA TYR A 51 0.55 -3.16 -10.28
C TYR A 51 0.27 -1.71 -9.86
N PRO A 52 -0.56 -0.97 -10.62
CA PRO A 52 -0.95 0.40 -10.26
C PRO A 52 -1.91 0.38 -9.05
N ILE A 53 -1.57 1.11 -8.00
CA ILE A 53 -2.33 1.13 -6.74
C ILE A 53 -2.90 2.52 -6.48
N VAL A 54 -4.21 2.59 -6.33
CA VAL A 54 -4.95 3.82 -6.01
C VAL A 54 -5.70 3.73 -4.67
N ALA A 55 -5.76 2.55 -4.03
CA ALA A 55 -6.44 2.34 -2.75
C ALA A 55 -5.70 1.31 -1.88
N MET A 56 -5.77 1.49 -0.56
CA MET A 56 -5.13 0.58 0.40
C MET A 56 -5.72 -0.82 0.36
N ASP A 57 -7.05 -0.93 0.25
CA ASP A 57 -7.72 -2.24 0.22
C ASP A 57 -7.27 -3.05 -1.00
N THR A 58 -7.13 -2.41 -2.17
CA THR A 58 -6.61 -3.06 -3.38
C THR A 58 -5.17 -3.56 -3.18
N LEU A 59 -4.31 -2.76 -2.55
CA LEU A 59 -2.93 -3.16 -2.24
C LEU A 59 -2.90 -4.34 -1.26
N GLN A 60 -3.71 -4.27 -0.20
CA GLN A 60 -3.75 -5.33 0.81
C GLN A 60 -4.29 -6.64 0.23
N GLU A 61 -5.34 -6.59 -0.59
CA GLU A 61 -5.90 -7.76 -1.28
C GLU A 61 -4.90 -8.37 -2.26
N LEU A 62 -4.22 -7.55 -3.06
CA LEU A 62 -3.16 -8.00 -3.97
C LEU A 62 -2.09 -8.79 -3.19
N ILE A 63 -1.58 -8.25 -2.10
CA ILE A 63 -0.56 -8.92 -1.29
C ILE A 63 -1.09 -10.19 -0.64
N ASN A 64 -2.30 -10.18 -0.10
CA ASN A 64 -2.87 -11.35 0.57
C ASN A 64 -3.06 -12.52 -0.37
N ASN A 65 -3.50 -12.25 -1.61
CA ASN A 65 -3.80 -13.27 -2.62
C ASN A 65 -2.58 -13.70 -3.44
N ALA A 66 -1.48 -12.95 -3.41
CA ALA A 66 -0.29 -13.26 -4.19
C ALA A 66 0.31 -14.61 -3.80
N THR A 67 0.68 -15.40 -4.78
CA THR A 67 1.48 -16.63 -4.63
C THR A 67 2.94 -16.43 -5.02
N GLU A 68 3.21 -15.34 -5.73
CA GLU A 68 4.50 -14.93 -6.27
C GLU A 68 4.88 -13.53 -5.72
N PRO A 69 6.12 -13.05 -5.89
CA PRO A 69 6.51 -11.71 -5.52
C PRO A 69 5.63 -10.64 -6.17
N VAL A 70 5.31 -9.60 -5.42
CA VAL A 70 4.44 -8.48 -5.86
C VAL A 70 5.27 -7.23 -6.07
N SER A 71 5.15 -6.60 -7.23
CA SER A 71 5.61 -5.25 -7.49
C SER A 71 4.41 -4.31 -7.59
N ALA A 72 4.27 -3.41 -6.62
CA ALA A 72 3.16 -2.47 -6.54
C ALA A 72 3.67 -1.03 -6.63
N LYS A 73 2.98 -0.20 -7.40
CA LYS A 73 3.30 1.21 -7.59
C LYS A 73 2.11 2.09 -7.28
N LEU A 74 2.32 3.10 -6.46
CA LEU A 74 1.26 4.04 -6.16
C LEU A 74 0.97 4.95 -7.36
N GLU A 75 -0.30 5.13 -7.67
CA GLU A 75 -0.80 6.07 -8.67
C GLU A 75 -1.65 7.20 -8.03
N GLY A 76 -1.65 7.25 -6.70
CA GLY A 76 -2.32 8.26 -5.90
C GLY A 76 -1.96 8.16 -4.43
N ASN A 77 -2.35 9.17 -3.65
CA ASN A 77 -2.24 9.09 -2.20
C ASN A 77 -3.23 8.06 -1.66
N ILE A 78 -2.75 7.19 -0.78
CA ILE A 78 -3.59 6.17 -0.15
C ILE A 78 -3.57 6.31 1.37
N ALA A 79 -4.67 5.89 2.01
CA ALA A 79 -4.79 5.89 3.47
C ALA A 79 -5.24 4.52 3.97
N GLY A 80 -4.67 4.10 5.07
CA GLY A 80 -4.89 2.80 5.71
C GLY A 80 -3.59 2.21 6.22
N SER A 81 -3.68 1.13 6.97
CA SER A 81 -2.52 0.38 7.49
C SER A 81 -2.22 -0.80 6.59
N LEU A 82 -1.01 -0.86 6.07
CA LEU A 82 -0.54 -1.98 5.24
C LEU A 82 0.09 -3.05 6.12
N THR A 83 -0.28 -4.30 5.91
CA THR A 83 0.40 -5.45 6.50
C THR A 83 1.01 -6.32 5.41
N VAL A 84 2.31 -6.60 5.50
CA VAL A 84 2.97 -7.60 4.67
C VAL A 84 3.07 -8.89 5.48
N PRO A 85 2.28 -9.93 5.17
CA PRO A 85 2.28 -11.18 5.93
C PRO A 85 3.57 -11.97 5.77
N GLN A 86 3.83 -12.88 6.70
CA GLN A 86 4.92 -13.84 6.60
C GLN A 86 4.83 -14.64 5.29
N GLY A 87 5.96 -14.81 4.62
CA GLY A 87 6.07 -15.56 3.37
C GLY A 87 5.67 -14.76 2.12
N LYS A 88 5.23 -13.51 2.26
CA LYS A 88 5.02 -12.61 1.13
C LYS A 88 6.29 -11.84 0.82
N ASP A 89 6.51 -11.58 -0.47
CA ASP A 89 7.62 -10.76 -1.01
C ASP A 89 7.02 -9.60 -1.80
N VAL A 90 7.28 -8.38 -1.35
CA VAL A 90 6.63 -7.17 -1.84
C VAL A 90 7.64 -6.09 -2.14
N THR A 91 7.59 -5.55 -3.35
CA THR A 91 8.23 -4.28 -3.70
C THR A 91 7.15 -3.21 -3.80
N LEU A 92 7.24 -2.17 -2.98
CA LEU A 92 6.33 -1.02 -3.00
C LEU A 92 7.06 0.21 -3.50
N ASP A 93 6.65 0.73 -4.66
CA ASP A 93 7.09 2.01 -5.17
C ASP A 93 6.09 3.11 -4.76
N LEU A 94 6.57 4.06 -3.97
CA LEU A 94 5.76 5.20 -3.56
C LEU A 94 5.47 6.16 -4.72
N ASN A 95 6.32 6.18 -5.77
CA ASN A 95 6.13 6.99 -6.98
C ASN A 95 5.77 8.46 -6.68
N GLY A 96 6.33 9.02 -5.61
CA GLY A 96 6.07 10.40 -5.20
C GLY A 96 4.80 10.61 -4.37
N PHE A 97 3.96 9.58 -4.19
CA PHE A 97 2.70 9.67 -3.44
C PHE A 97 2.89 9.36 -1.95
N THR A 98 1.84 9.64 -1.20
CA THR A 98 1.83 9.44 0.26
C THR A 98 0.96 8.25 0.65
N LEU A 99 1.54 7.34 1.44
CA LEU A 99 0.82 6.33 2.22
C LEU A 99 0.64 6.87 3.65
N THR A 100 -0.60 7.15 4.02
CA THR A 100 -0.95 7.61 5.38
C THR A 100 -1.51 6.44 6.18
N GLY A 101 -0.90 6.12 7.31
CA GLY A 101 -1.36 5.05 8.19
C GLY A 101 -2.80 5.24 8.68
N GLY A 102 -3.48 4.14 8.91
CA GLY A 102 -4.82 4.09 9.52
C GLY A 102 -4.75 4.06 11.05
N ASP A 103 -5.46 3.11 11.65
CA ASP A 103 -5.55 2.96 13.09
C ASP A 103 -4.38 2.20 13.74
N SER A 104 -3.44 1.70 12.92
CA SER A 104 -2.22 0.99 13.34
C SER A 104 -0.99 1.66 12.74
N HIS A 105 0.17 0.98 12.79
CA HIS A 105 1.36 1.40 12.05
C HIS A 105 1.01 1.61 10.58
N ALA A 106 1.66 2.57 9.90
CA ALA A 106 1.37 2.77 8.48
C ALA A 106 1.76 1.53 7.67
N ILE A 107 2.93 0.94 7.98
CA ILE A 107 3.34 -0.37 7.45
C ILE A 107 3.79 -1.29 8.59
N LEU A 108 3.23 -2.50 8.62
CA LEU A 108 3.65 -3.60 9.48
C LEU A 108 4.20 -4.73 8.61
N ASN A 109 5.52 -4.97 8.69
CA ASN A 109 6.18 -5.97 7.87
C ASN A 109 6.53 -7.23 8.67
N HIS A 110 5.96 -8.36 8.27
CA HIS A 110 6.29 -9.71 8.72
C HIS A 110 6.86 -10.60 7.60
N GLY A 111 6.99 -10.06 6.39
CA GLY A 111 7.49 -10.74 5.20
C GLY A 111 8.80 -10.16 4.68
N THR A 112 8.99 -10.20 3.38
CA THR A 112 10.06 -9.49 2.69
C THR A 112 9.48 -8.24 2.05
N LEU A 113 10.03 -7.06 2.36
CA LEU A 113 9.54 -5.79 1.85
C LEU A 113 10.70 -4.95 1.31
N CYS A 114 10.56 -4.50 0.07
CA CYS A 114 11.39 -3.46 -0.52
C CYS A 114 10.55 -2.19 -0.71
N ILE A 115 11.00 -1.06 -0.17
CA ILE A 115 10.36 0.24 -0.35
C ILE A 115 11.24 1.10 -1.23
N LYS A 116 10.71 1.54 -2.36
CA LYS A 116 11.37 2.48 -3.27
C LYS A 116 10.50 3.70 -3.53
N ASP A 117 11.07 4.75 -4.10
CA ASP A 117 10.36 5.98 -4.47
C ASP A 117 10.96 6.52 -5.76
N SER A 118 10.40 6.09 -6.88
CA SER A 118 10.91 6.41 -8.22
C SER A 118 10.82 7.91 -8.55
N SER A 119 9.90 8.65 -7.93
CA SER A 119 9.72 10.09 -8.14
C SER A 119 10.42 10.99 -7.10
N GLY A 120 10.88 10.42 -5.96
CA GLY A 120 11.68 11.11 -4.96
C GLY A 120 10.93 12.01 -3.97
N ASN A 121 9.59 12.04 -3.99
CA ASN A 121 8.75 12.84 -3.09
C ASN A 121 7.79 11.99 -2.23
N GLY A 122 7.87 10.68 -2.35
CA GLY A 122 7.00 9.74 -1.67
C GLY A 122 7.17 9.77 -0.15
N LYS A 123 6.05 9.53 0.56
CA LYS A 123 6.02 9.57 2.01
C LYS A 123 5.25 8.39 2.59
N ILE A 124 5.70 7.94 3.74
CA ILE A 124 4.97 7.03 4.62
C ILE A 124 4.77 7.75 5.96
N VAL A 125 3.51 7.94 6.34
CA VAL A 125 3.14 8.82 7.45
C VAL A 125 2.42 8.01 8.54
N ALA A 126 2.98 7.99 9.75
CA ALA A 126 2.25 7.53 10.94
C ALA A 126 1.23 8.60 11.34
N SER A 127 -0.06 8.26 11.32
CA SER A 127 -1.15 9.23 11.53
C SER A 127 -1.78 9.18 12.92
N LYS A 128 -1.45 8.18 13.73
CA LYS A 128 -2.03 7.97 15.07
C LYS A 128 -0.98 7.99 16.16
N ALA A 129 -1.43 8.30 17.37
CA ALA A 129 -0.60 8.18 18.56
C ALA A 129 -0.11 6.74 18.75
N ASN A 130 1.13 6.61 19.18
CA ASN A 130 1.78 5.31 19.45
C ASN A 130 1.80 4.37 18.23
N THR A 131 1.98 4.93 17.03
CA THR A 131 2.20 4.16 15.80
C THR A 131 3.49 4.62 15.10
N SER A 132 4.04 3.75 14.27
CA SER A 132 5.22 3.99 13.46
C SER A 132 4.86 4.10 11.99
N ALA A 133 5.63 4.85 11.22
CA ALA A 133 5.51 4.84 9.76
C ALA A 133 5.89 3.46 9.21
N LEU A 134 6.91 2.82 9.79
CA LEU A 134 7.29 1.45 9.48
C LEU A 134 7.62 0.70 10.76
N ARG A 135 7.00 -0.47 10.96
CA ARG A 135 7.41 -1.46 11.93
C ARG A 135 7.84 -2.73 11.19
N ASN A 136 9.14 -2.99 11.21
CA ASN A 136 9.71 -4.17 10.57
C ASN A 136 9.99 -5.27 11.58
N ALA A 137 9.35 -6.42 11.39
CA ALA A 137 9.59 -7.63 12.19
C ALA A 137 10.29 -8.76 11.41
N ALA A 138 10.63 -8.53 10.12
CA ALA A 138 11.26 -9.53 9.26
C ALA A 138 12.34 -8.90 8.37
N VAL A 139 12.25 -8.99 7.05
CA VAL A 139 13.26 -8.45 6.13
C VAL A 139 12.74 -7.20 5.44
N CYS A 140 13.51 -6.12 5.50
CA CYS A 140 13.15 -4.87 4.84
C CYS A 140 14.35 -4.22 4.16
N VAL A 141 14.15 -3.77 2.93
CA VAL A 141 15.09 -2.92 2.19
C VAL A 141 14.42 -1.58 1.94
N ILE A 142 15.09 -0.48 2.24
CA ILE A 142 14.61 0.87 1.99
C ILE A 142 15.56 1.53 1.00
N ASP A 143 15.09 1.75 -0.22
CA ASP A 143 15.83 2.40 -1.31
C ASP A 143 15.37 3.85 -1.52
N GLY A 144 14.27 4.28 -0.90
CA GLY A 144 13.74 5.64 -1.03
C GLY A 144 12.57 5.95 -0.12
N GLY A 145 12.02 7.15 -0.30
CA GLY A 145 10.88 7.65 0.44
C GLY A 145 11.22 8.39 1.75
N THR A 146 10.24 9.09 2.28
CA THR A 146 10.34 9.81 3.54
C THR A 146 9.40 9.20 4.57
N PHE A 147 9.94 8.72 5.67
CA PHE A 147 9.19 8.18 6.80
C PHE A 147 9.01 9.28 7.82
N THR A 148 7.77 9.58 8.19
CA THR A 148 7.46 10.70 9.09
C THR A 148 6.19 10.43 9.91
N ARG A 149 5.82 11.40 10.74
CA ARG A 149 4.61 11.42 11.53
C ARG A 149 3.71 12.56 11.10
N ALA A 150 2.40 12.40 11.31
CA ALA A 150 1.46 13.47 11.10
C ALA A 150 1.70 14.59 12.15
N ALA A 151 1.62 15.84 11.71
CA ALA A 151 1.75 16.99 12.60
C ALA A 151 0.65 16.97 13.69
N GLY A 152 1.02 17.37 14.91
CA GLY A 152 0.10 17.47 16.05
C GLY A 152 -0.33 16.15 16.68
N VAL A 153 0.23 15.02 16.24
CA VAL A 153 0.00 13.72 16.88
C VAL A 153 1.01 13.52 18.00
N ASP A 154 0.53 13.36 19.24
CA ASP A 154 1.38 12.98 20.39
C ASP A 154 1.79 11.51 20.25
N ASN A 155 2.90 11.29 19.57
CA ASN A 155 3.43 9.98 19.29
C ASN A 155 4.78 9.79 20.00
N LYS A 156 4.79 8.90 20.99
CA LYS A 156 5.99 8.58 21.79
C LYS A 156 6.80 7.42 21.22
N TRP A 157 6.34 6.82 20.12
CA TRP A 157 7.03 5.71 19.47
C TRP A 157 8.02 6.22 18.42
N HIS A 158 8.91 5.35 17.98
CA HIS A 158 9.84 5.66 16.90
C HIS A 158 9.13 5.77 15.56
N THR A 159 9.62 6.65 14.70
CA THR A 159 9.08 6.77 13.33
C THR A 159 9.31 5.50 12.53
N VAL A 160 10.48 4.87 12.70
CA VAL A 160 10.81 3.55 12.16
C VAL A 160 11.23 2.63 13.30
N GLU A 161 10.63 1.47 13.39
CA GLU A 161 10.96 0.41 14.34
C GLU A 161 11.48 -0.81 13.60
N ASN A 162 12.64 -1.33 14.01
CA ASN A 162 13.21 -2.52 13.41
C ASN A 162 13.48 -3.60 14.47
N PHE A 163 12.76 -4.71 14.35
CA PHE A 163 12.94 -5.93 15.14
C PHE A 163 13.50 -7.09 14.31
N GLY A 164 13.70 -6.86 12.99
CA GLY A 164 14.20 -7.84 12.05
C GLY A 164 15.49 -7.40 11.40
N THR A 165 15.64 -7.73 10.13
CA THR A 165 16.79 -7.30 9.31
C THR A 165 16.34 -6.11 8.45
N MET A 166 17.10 -5.02 8.48
CA MET A 166 16.82 -3.83 7.68
C MET A 166 18.08 -3.35 6.97
N THR A 167 17.96 -3.09 5.67
CA THR A 167 18.98 -2.41 4.88
C THR A 167 18.41 -1.04 4.47
N PHE A 168 19.12 0.02 4.80
CA PHE A 168 18.72 1.39 4.48
C PHE A 168 19.73 1.98 3.48
N ASN A 169 19.37 1.96 2.19
CA ASN A 169 20.21 2.45 1.09
C ASN A 169 19.90 3.91 0.73
N GLY A 170 18.67 4.33 0.97
CA GLY A 170 18.21 5.67 0.61
C GLY A 170 16.95 6.10 1.35
N GLY A 171 16.53 7.35 1.17
CA GLY A 171 15.36 7.92 1.83
C GLY A 171 15.70 8.77 3.06
N LYS A 172 14.66 9.10 3.84
CA LYS A 172 14.77 9.96 5.03
C LYS A 172 13.85 9.43 6.14
N VAL A 173 14.30 9.51 7.38
CA VAL A 173 13.46 9.32 8.56
C VAL A 173 13.40 10.64 9.31
N ILE A 174 12.19 11.16 9.48
CA ILE A 174 11.94 12.46 10.12
C ILE A 174 11.10 12.23 11.37
N ALA A 175 11.59 12.73 12.49
CA ALA A 175 10.84 12.81 13.73
C ALA A 175 10.81 14.27 14.19
N GLU A 176 9.66 14.89 14.16
CA GLU A 176 9.49 16.28 14.60
C GLU A 176 9.69 16.44 16.10
N ASP A 177 9.55 15.35 16.87
CA ASP A 177 9.71 15.28 18.32
C ASP A 177 11.06 14.70 18.78
N GLY A 178 11.99 14.47 17.86
CA GLY A 178 13.34 13.98 18.16
C GLY A 178 13.48 12.45 18.31
N GLN A 179 12.42 11.68 18.07
CA GLN A 179 12.45 10.20 18.11
C GLN A 179 12.36 9.61 16.69
N SER A 180 13.49 9.31 16.06
CA SER A 180 13.53 8.78 14.67
C SER A 180 13.68 7.26 14.62
N PHE A 181 14.54 6.67 15.43
CA PHE A 181 14.86 5.24 15.51
C PHE A 181 14.82 4.75 16.95
#